data_c835d7ebdec817387f8a991d0067fb98
#
_entry.id   c835d7ebdec817387f8a991d0067fb98
#
_cell.length_a   1.000
_cell.length_b   1.000
_cell.length_c   1.000
_cell.angle_alpha   90.00
_cell.angle_beta   90.00
_cell.angle_gamma   90.00
#
_symmetry.space_group_name_H-M   'P 1'
#
loop_
_entity.id
_entity.type
_entity.pdbx_description
1 polymer ?
#
loop_
_entity_poly.entity_id
_entity_poly.type
_entity_poly.pdbx_seq_one_letter_code
_entity_poly.pdbx_strand_id
1 'polypeptide(L)'
;LSALAKDFSTPGEIDKVANLPDAGAVMAHFNGSDLTIPDYLRVRDVMTRKVTTVLEQDTLQRAIELFAVTGESEMPVLDDDGDLRGVVSLLDLLKFSMPEHVLWLEDLTPMYRFQPFSEVLKGANDTKVADVMRTEFTSVSESVPAVQIAKLFLVNQIGQLIVVDSAGRLAGIVQLRKFAARLFWE
;
A
#
# COMPACT_ATOMS: atom_id res chain seq x y z
N LEU A 1 16.58 3.48 16.21
CA LEU A 1 17.07 4.75 16.82
C LEU A 1 17.23 4.64 18.34
N SER A 2 16.30 3.93 19.05
CA SER A 2 16.37 3.82 20.51
C SER A 2 17.60 3.05 21.03
N ALA A 3 18.06 1.99 20.34
CA ALA A 3 19.20 1.19 20.74
C ALA A 3 20.52 1.96 20.60
N LEU A 4 20.75 2.62 19.44
CA LEU A 4 21.90 3.50 19.23
C LEU A 4 21.91 4.69 20.20
N ALA A 5 20.74 5.34 20.39
CA ALA A 5 20.62 6.45 21.34
C ALA A 5 20.93 6.02 22.78
N LYS A 6 20.57 4.79 23.17
CA LYS A 6 20.85 4.23 24.49
C LYS A 6 22.35 3.96 24.69
N ASP A 7 23.04 3.46 23.67
CA ASP A 7 24.48 3.19 23.70
C ASP A 7 25.27 4.49 23.77
N PHE A 8 24.93 5.47 22.93
CA PHE A 8 25.54 6.82 23.00
C PHE A 8 25.17 7.62 24.25
N SER A 9 24.18 7.17 25.03
CA SER A 9 23.89 7.75 26.36
C SER A 9 24.80 7.22 27.46
N THR A 10 25.60 6.18 27.15
CA THR A 10 26.58 5.66 28.09
C THR A 10 27.77 6.62 28.15
N PRO A 11 28.16 7.12 29.36
CA PRO A 11 29.27 8.06 29.49
C PRO A 11 30.55 7.50 28.89
N GLY A 12 31.18 8.25 27.98
CA GLY A 12 32.44 7.89 27.33
C GLY A 12 32.35 7.03 26.10
N GLU A 13 31.14 6.56 25.69
CA GLU A 13 30.98 5.73 24.49
C GLU A 13 31.17 6.55 23.20
N ILE A 14 30.73 7.79 23.21
CA ILE A 14 30.96 8.74 22.10
C ILE A 14 32.44 8.95 21.87
N ASP A 15 33.19 9.14 22.93
CA ASP A 15 34.64 9.36 22.84
C ASP A 15 35.39 8.13 22.34
N LYS A 16 34.96 6.93 22.72
CA LYS A 16 35.53 5.67 22.20
C LYS A 16 35.31 5.56 20.69
N VAL A 17 34.07 5.76 20.23
CA VAL A 17 33.74 5.66 18.81
C VAL A 17 34.43 6.75 17.99
N ALA A 18 34.51 7.99 18.51
CA ALA A 18 35.16 9.11 17.84
C ALA A 18 36.66 8.92 17.65
N ASN A 19 37.31 8.10 18.47
CA ASN A 19 38.74 7.82 18.41
C ASN A 19 39.10 6.54 17.63
N LEU A 20 38.13 5.87 17.00
CA LEU A 20 38.42 4.70 16.18
C LEU A 20 39.09 5.12 14.86
N PRO A 21 40.06 4.33 14.36
CA PRO A 21 40.97 4.75 13.28
C PRO A 21 40.27 4.82 11.91
N ASP A 22 39.25 4.05 11.68
CA ASP A 22 38.54 3.99 10.40
C ASP A 22 37.11 3.44 10.52
N ALA A 23 36.36 3.47 9.43
CA ALA A 23 34.99 2.96 9.37
C ALA A 23 34.86 1.44 9.64
N GLY A 24 35.90 0.65 9.33
CA GLY A 24 35.96 -0.77 9.64
C GLY A 24 36.05 -1.04 11.14
N ALA A 25 36.88 -0.26 11.86
CA ALA A 25 36.98 -0.32 13.30
C ALA A 25 35.66 0.11 13.99
N VAL A 26 34.99 1.12 13.45
CA VAL A 26 33.65 1.53 13.92
C VAL A 26 32.63 0.39 13.73
N MET A 27 32.61 -0.24 12.57
CA MET A 27 31.72 -1.39 12.30
C MET A 27 32.06 -2.59 13.22
N ALA A 28 33.35 -2.88 13.44
CA ALA A 28 33.79 -3.96 14.35
C ALA A 28 33.37 -3.69 15.79
N HIS A 29 33.45 -2.43 16.25
CA HIS A 29 33.02 -2.03 17.57
C HIS A 29 31.53 -2.30 17.79
N PHE A 30 30.66 -1.93 16.83
CA PHE A 30 29.23 -2.19 16.92
C PHE A 30 28.85 -3.66 16.69
N ASN A 31 29.60 -4.41 15.89
CA ASN A 31 29.39 -5.86 15.70
C ASN A 31 29.78 -6.68 16.93
N GLY A 32 30.64 -6.18 17.77
CA GLY A 32 31.07 -6.81 19.04
C GLY A 32 30.26 -6.38 20.26
N SER A 33 29.41 -5.38 20.12
CA SER A 33 28.45 -4.97 21.15
C SER A 33 27.16 -5.79 21.02
N ASP A 34 26.45 -6.04 22.14
CA ASP A 34 25.11 -6.62 22.16
C ASP A 34 24.05 -5.73 21.45
N LEU A 35 24.52 -4.73 20.71
CA LEU A 35 23.72 -3.85 19.88
C LEU A 35 23.21 -4.63 18.66
N THR A 36 22.07 -5.25 18.80
CA THR A 36 21.24 -5.58 17.65
C THR A 36 20.74 -4.26 17.07
N ILE A 37 21.43 -3.74 16.04
CA ILE A 37 20.85 -2.71 15.18
C ILE A 37 19.54 -3.32 14.69
N PRO A 38 18.36 -2.75 15.04
CA PRO A 38 17.10 -3.30 14.54
C PRO A 38 17.23 -3.38 13.03
N ASP A 39 17.09 -4.59 12.50
CA ASP A 39 17.04 -4.81 11.06
C ASP A 39 16.02 -3.81 10.53
N TYR A 40 16.40 -2.95 9.59
CA TYR A 40 15.51 -1.91 9.09
C TYR A 40 14.22 -2.56 8.67
N LEU A 41 13.09 -2.16 9.27
CA LEU A 41 11.78 -2.63 8.84
C LEU A 41 11.67 -2.48 7.33
N ARG A 42 11.39 -3.57 6.65
CA ARG A 42 11.20 -3.62 5.21
C ARG A 42 9.73 -3.84 4.90
N VAL A 43 9.37 -3.66 3.65
CA VAL A 43 8.01 -3.94 3.15
C VAL A 43 7.52 -5.31 3.59
N ARG A 44 8.35 -6.35 3.45
CA ARG A 44 8.03 -7.74 3.82
C ARG A 44 7.63 -7.93 5.29
N ASP A 45 8.06 -7.02 6.18
CA ASP A 45 7.83 -7.11 7.63
C ASP A 45 6.52 -6.44 8.05
N VAL A 46 5.98 -5.57 7.18
CA VAL A 46 4.78 -4.76 7.43
C VAL A 46 3.64 -5.02 6.46
N MET A 47 3.87 -5.81 5.40
CA MET A 47 2.85 -6.11 4.39
C MET A 47 1.86 -7.18 4.83
N THR A 48 0.68 -7.16 4.26
CA THR A 48 -0.32 -8.23 4.32
C THR A 48 -0.14 -9.13 3.10
N ARG A 49 0.17 -10.43 3.33
CA ARG A 49 0.37 -11.41 2.24
C ARG A 49 -0.93 -12.03 1.74
N LYS A 50 -1.89 -12.23 2.64
CA LYS A 50 -3.20 -12.77 2.26
C LYS A 50 -4.06 -11.61 1.74
N VAL A 51 -4.04 -11.41 0.43
CA VAL A 51 -4.72 -10.31 -0.26
C VAL A 51 -5.96 -10.83 -0.95
N THR A 52 -7.07 -10.11 -0.82
CA THR A 52 -8.25 -10.33 -1.66
C THR A 52 -7.97 -9.76 -3.04
N THR A 53 -8.13 -10.56 -4.07
CA THR A 53 -7.93 -10.19 -5.47
C THR A 53 -9.21 -10.46 -6.26
N VAL A 54 -9.29 -9.88 -7.44
CA VAL A 54 -10.35 -10.11 -8.42
C VAL A 54 -9.71 -10.32 -9.78
N LEU A 55 -10.35 -11.08 -10.66
CA LEU A 55 -9.86 -11.26 -12.03
C LEU A 55 -10.34 -10.12 -12.94
N GLU A 56 -9.53 -9.77 -13.94
CA GLU A 56 -9.91 -8.73 -14.91
C GLU A 56 -11.21 -9.08 -15.70
N GLN A 57 -11.48 -10.36 -15.87
CA GLN A 57 -12.69 -10.84 -16.54
C GLN A 57 -13.87 -11.14 -15.60
N ASP A 58 -13.67 -11.00 -14.28
CA ASP A 58 -14.80 -11.06 -13.35
C ASP A 58 -15.78 -9.92 -13.63
N THR A 59 -17.04 -10.13 -13.23
CA THR A 59 -18.05 -9.09 -13.33
C THR A 59 -17.83 -8.01 -12.27
N LEU A 60 -18.26 -6.80 -12.56
CA LEU A 60 -18.26 -5.71 -11.60
C LEU A 60 -19.09 -6.04 -10.36
N GLN A 61 -20.19 -6.80 -10.54
CA GLN A 61 -21.00 -7.34 -9.44
C GLN A 61 -20.14 -8.14 -8.46
N ARG A 62 -19.25 -9.00 -8.96
CA ARG A 62 -18.34 -9.80 -8.14
C ARG A 62 -17.39 -8.91 -7.34
N ALA A 63 -16.83 -7.87 -7.94
CA ALA A 63 -15.98 -6.92 -7.24
C ALA A 63 -16.75 -6.17 -6.12
N ILE A 64 -17.98 -5.73 -6.40
CA ILE A 64 -18.85 -5.06 -5.42
C ILE A 64 -19.12 -5.97 -4.21
N GLU A 65 -19.43 -7.25 -4.44
CA GLU A 65 -19.65 -8.23 -3.38
C GLU A 65 -18.40 -8.44 -2.53
N LEU A 66 -17.22 -8.53 -3.16
CA LEU A 66 -15.94 -8.66 -2.45
C LEU A 66 -15.66 -7.43 -1.58
N PHE A 67 -15.88 -6.23 -2.08
CA PHE A 67 -15.76 -5.00 -1.28
C PHE A 67 -16.67 -5.02 -0.06
N ALA A 68 -17.94 -5.43 -0.25
CA ALA A 68 -18.92 -5.49 0.83
C ALA A 68 -18.55 -6.50 1.92
N VAL A 69 -18.02 -7.66 1.55
CA VAL A 69 -17.68 -8.74 2.48
C VAL A 69 -16.35 -8.49 3.18
N THR A 70 -15.34 -7.96 2.46
CA THR A 70 -13.99 -7.82 2.99
C THR A 70 -13.74 -6.49 3.71
N GLY A 71 -14.53 -5.46 3.39
CA GLY A 71 -14.31 -4.10 3.87
C GLY A 71 -13.05 -3.43 3.29
N GLU A 72 -12.45 -4.01 2.26
CA GLU A 72 -11.31 -3.40 1.58
C GLU A 72 -11.79 -2.19 0.76
N SER A 73 -10.92 -1.23 0.51
CA SER A 73 -11.22 -0.05 -0.32
C SER A 73 -10.60 -0.12 -1.72
N GLU A 74 -9.64 -1.02 -1.90
CA GLU A 74 -8.93 -1.26 -3.15
C GLU A 74 -8.48 -2.71 -3.21
N MET A 75 -8.59 -3.35 -4.36
CA MET A 75 -8.16 -4.73 -4.60
C MET A 75 -7.26 -4.82 -5.84
N PRO A 76 -6.18 -5.61 -5.80
CA PRO A 76 -5.41 -5.97 -6.98
C PRO A 76 -6.24 -6.78 -7.96
N VAL A 77 -6.04 -6.50 -9.25
CA VAL A 77 -6.67 -7.21 -10.36
C VAL A 77 -5.64 -8.09 -11.06
N LEU A 78 -5.96 -9.36 -11.20
CA LEU A 78 -5.09 -10.34 -11.86
C LEU A 78 -5.72 -10.82 -13.16
N ASP A 79 -4.89 -11.37 -14.06
CA ASP A 79 -5.38 -12.18 -15.16
C ASP A 79 -5.50 -13.67 -14.78
N ASP A 80 -5.87 -14.53 -15.74
CA ASP A 80 -6.02 -15.96 -15.52
C ASP A 80 -4.70 -16.68 -15.23
N ASP A 81 -3.56 -16.10 -15.63
CA ASP A 81 -2.21 -16.61 -15.38
C ASP A 81 -1.69 -16.19 -13.99
N GLY A 82 -2.44 -15.31 -13.29
CA GLY A 82 -2.12 -14.77 -11.99
C GLY A 82 -1.19 -13.57 -12.03
N ASP A 83 -0.99 -12.99 -13.20
CA ASP A 83 -0.19 -11.79 -13.38
C ASP A 83 -0.98 -10.54 -12.99
N LEU A 84 -0.31 -9.57 -12.37
CA LEU A 84 -0.90 -8.32 -11.91
C LEU A 84 -1.20 -7.39 -13.10
N ARG A 85 -2.49 -7.10 -13.33
CA ARG A 85 -2.96 -6.29 -14.44
C ARG A 85 -3.32 -4.86 -14.03
N GLY A 86 -3.75 -4.68 -12.79
CA GLY A 86 -4.20 -3.38 -12.33
C GLY A 86 -4.70 -3.41 -10.89
N VAL A 87 -5.46 -2.38 -10.55
CA VAL A 87 -6.18 -2.25 -9.29
C VAL A 87 -7.59 -1.73 -9.55
N VAL A 88 -8.54 -2.17 -8.74
CA VAL A 88 -9.89 -1.61 -8.71
C VAL A 88 -10.21 -1.13 -7.30
N SER A 89 -10.81 0.06 -7.18
CA SER A 89 -11.14 0.67 -5.88
C SER A 89 -12.59 1.13 -5.83
N LEU A 90 -13.09 1.39 -4.61
CA LEU A 90 -14.39 2.03 -4.42
C LEU A 90 -14.47 3.40 -5.10
N LEU A 91 -13.33 4.11 -5.20
CA LEU A 91 -13.27 5.38 -5.91
C LEU A 91 -13.44 5.20 -7.43
N ASP A 92 -12.89 4.13 -7.99
CA ASP A 92 -13.06 3.80 -9.41
C ASP A 92 -14.52 3.45 -9.72
N LEU A 93 -15.20 2.73 -8.82
CA LEU A 93 -16.64 2.48 -8.93
C LEU A 93 -17.46 3.77 -8.90
N LEU A 94 -17.13 4.70 -8.00
CA LEU A 94 -17.79 6.00 -7.94
C LEU A 94 -17.56 6.81 -9.22
N LYS A 95 -16.33 6.85 -9.74
CA LYS A 95 -16.01 7.54 -11.00
C LYS A 95 -16.76 6.91 -12.18
N PHE A 96 -16.78 5.59 -12.26
CA PHE A 96 -17.49 4.88 -13.29
C PHE A 96 -19.01 5.16 -13.27
N SER A 97 -19.58 5.36 -12.06
CA SER A 97 -21.01 5.65 -11.90
C SER A 97 -21.38 7.12 -12.18
N MET A 98 -20.41 8.03 -12.18
CA MET A 98 -20.67 9.46 -12.35
C MET A 98 -20.28 9.92 -13.76
N PRO A 99 -21.24 10.40 -14.57
CA PRO A 99 -20.91 11.02 -15.85
C PRO A 99 -19.94 12.19 -15.65
N GLU A 100 -18.94 12.28 -16.53
CA GLU A 100 -17.86 13.27 -16.39
C GLU A 100 -18.38 14.71 -16.26
N HIS A 101 -19.41 15.07 -17.04
CA HIS A 101 -20.00 16.42 -16.98
C HIS A 101 -20.60 16.77 -15.62
N VAL A 102 -21.03 15.77 -14.82
CA VAL A 102 -21.58 15.98 -13.47
C VAL A 102 -20.48 16.35 -12.48
N LEU A 103 -19.26 15.85 -12.69
CA LEU A 103 -18.11 16.16 -11.83
C LEU A 103 -17.65 17.64 -11.95
N TRP A 104 -18.09 18.34 -12.97
CA TRP A 104 -17.74 19.76 -13.22
C TRP A 104 -18.75 20.73 -12.60
N LEU A 105 -19.86 20.22 -12.07
CA LEU A 105 -20.88 21.06 -11.43
C LEU A 105 -20.49 21.34 -9.98
N GLU A 106 -20.51 22.60 -9.58
CA GLU A 106 -20.21 23.02 -8.21
C GLU A 106 -21.31 22.62 -7.22
N ASP A 107 -22.58 22.56 -7.66
CA ASP A 107 -23.73 22.21 -6.84
C ASP A 107 -24.61 21.18 -7.54
N LEU A 108 -24.77 20.01 -6.91
CA LEU A 108 -25.63 18.93 -7.36
C LEU A 108 -26.99 18.89 -6.66
N THR A 109 -27.27 19.81 -5.74
CA THR A 109 -28.52 19.87 -4.97
C THR A 109 -29.77 19.87 -5.87
N PRO A 110 -29.78 20.55 -7.04
CA PRO A 110 -30.95 20.50 -7.94
C PRO A 110 -31.17 19.14 -8.59
N MET A 111 -30.15 18.24 -8.55
CA MET A 111 -30.18 16.93 -9.20
C MET A 111 -30.68 15.81 -8.27
N TYR A 112 -31.53 16.11 -7.29
CA TYR A 112 -31.99 15.14 -6.27
C TYR A 112 -32.64 13.87 -6.83
N ARG A 113 -33.09 13.84 -8.09
CA ARG A 113 -33.62 12.68 -8.79
C ARG A 113 -32.58 11.87 -9.57
N PHE A 114 -31.34 12.39 -9.63
CA PHE A 114 -30.26 11.69 -10.32
C PHE A 114 -29.76 10.52 -9.45
N GLN A 115 -29.88 9.30 -9.95
CA GLN A 115 -29.49 8.08 -9.24
C GLN A 115 -28.46 7.29 -10.07
N PRO A 116 -27.23 7.81 -10.26
CA PRO A 116 -26.24 7.19 -11.12
C PRO A 116 -25.81 5.80 -10.62
N PHE A 117 -25.82 5.61 -9.31
CA PHE A 117 -25.39 4.36 -8.68
C PHE A 117 -26.34 3.19 -8.99
N SER A 118 -27.64 3.45 -9.13
CA SER A 118 -28.62 2.42 -9.49
C SER A 118 -28.42 1.91 -10.92
N GLU A 119 -27.97 2.76 -11.83
CA GLU A 119 -27.65 2.38 -13.21
C GLU A 119 -26.45 1.43 -13.27
N VAL A 120 -25.39 1.74 -12.53
CA VAL A 120 -24.19 0.89 -12.42
C VAL A 120 -24.56 -0.48 -11.84
N LEU A 121 -25.37 -0.51 -10.76
CA LEU A 121 -25.79 -1.78 -10.15
C LEU A 121 -26.63 -2.64 -11.11
N LYS A 122 -27.45 -2.05 -11.97
CA LYS A 122 -28.22 -2.80 -12.98
C LYS A 122 -27.32 -3.42 -14.05
N GLY A 123 -26.25 -2.71 -14.44
CA GLY A 123 -25.29 -3.16 -15.46
C GLY A 123 -24.11 -3.97 -14.91
N ALA A 124 -24.00 -4.13 -13.58
CA ALA A 124 -22.81 -4.69 -12.94
C ALA A 124 -22.51 -6.15 -13.31
N ASN A 125 -23.53 -6.92 -13.72
CA ASN A 125 -23.35 -8.30 -14.19
C ASN A 125 -22.79 -8.38 -15.62
N ASP A 126 -22.98 -7.34 -16.43
CA ASP A 126 -22.55 -7.28 -17.82
C ASP A 126 -21.24 -6.50 -18.00
N THR A 127 -20.84 -5.72 -16.98
CA THR A 127 -19.60 -4.95 -16.96
C THR A 127 -18.47 -5.77 -16.37
N LYS A 128 -17.31 -5.77 -17.01
CA LYS A 128 -16.10 -6.46 -16.49
C LYS A 128 -15.30 -5.54 -15.58
N VAL A 129 -14.53 -6.13 -14.68
CA VAL A 129 -13.56 -5.41 -13.85
C VAL A 129 -12.55 -4.68 -14.71
N ALA A 130 -12.12 -5.28 -15.83
CA ALA A 130 -11.22 -4.67 -16.81
C ALA A 130 -11.69 -3.30 -17.33
N ASP A 131 -13.02 -3.07 -17.42
CA ASP A 131 -13.60 -1.82 -17.93
C ASP A 131 -13.55 -0.68 -16.90
N VAL A 132 -13.30 -1.00 -15.63
CA VAL A 132 -13.35 -0.07 -14.49
C VAL A 132 -12.00 0.07 -13.77
N MET A 133 -11.15 -0.96 -13.83
CA MET A 133 -9.85 -0.97 -13.16
C MET A 133 -8.91 0.12 -13.69
N ARG A 134 -7.94 0.49 -12.86
CA ARG A 134 -6.79 1.32 -13.26
C ARG A 134 -5.58 0.44 -13.52
N THR A 135 -4.91 0.67 -14.64
CA THR A 135 -3.63 0.03 -14.96
C THR A 135 -2.43 0.80 -14.41
N GLU A 136 -2.62 2.07 -14.06
CA GLU A 136 -1.62 2.89 -13.38
C GLU A 136 -1.78 2.78 -11.88
N PHE A 137 -0.81 2.19 -11.20
CA PHE A 137 -0.77 2.03 -9.75
C PHE A 137 0.67 2.07 -9.23
N THR A 138 0.83 2.37 -7.95
CA THR A 138 2.16 2.37 -7.32
C THR A 138 2.45 1.00 -6.73
N SER A 139 3.56 0.41 -7.17
CA SER A 139 4.07 -0.85 -6.62
C SER A 139 5.46 -0.70 -6.01
N VAL A 140 5.78 -1.58 -5.08
CA VAL A 140 7.08 -1.65 -4.41
C VAL A 140 7.55 -3.09 -4.26
N SER A 141 8.86 -3.29 -4.21
CA SER A 141 9.44 -4.61 -3.90
C SER A 141 9.38 -4.90 -2.40
N GLU A 142 9.31 -6.17 -2.03
CA GLU A 142 9.38 -6.66 -0.64
C GLU A 142 10.61 -6.17 0.14
N SER A 143 11.71 -5.88 -0.54
CA SER A 143 12.98 -5.48 0.05
C SER A 143 13.09 -3.99 0.41
N VAL A 144 12.16 -3.17 -0.05
CA VAL A 144 12.18 -1.72 0.15
C VAL A 144 12.10 -1.38 1.65
N PRO A 145 12.91 -0.42 2.15
CA PRO A 145 12.83 0.02 3.54
C PRO A 145 11.48 0.67 3.87
N ALA A 146 10.97 0.44 5.08
CA ALA A 146 9.68 0.98 5.54
C ALA A 146 9.61 2.52 5.50
N VAL A 147 10.75 3.21 5.71
CA VAL A 147 10.81 4.67 5.58
C VAL A 147 10.48 5.17 4.17
N GLN A 148 10.85 4.40 3.14
CA GLN A 148 10.49 4.73 1.75
C GLN A 148 9.00 4.59 1.51
N ILE A 149 8.34 3.61 2.15
CA ILE A 149 6.88 3.45 2.08
C ILE A 149 6.18 4.67 2.69
N ALA A 150 6.63 5.13 3.86
CA ALA A 150 6.09 6.34 4.49
C ALA A 150 6.16 7.54 3.54
N LYS A 151 7.29 7.72 2.85
CA LYS A 151 7.45 8.75 1.81
C LYS A 151 6.44 8.59 0.68
N LEU A 152 6.25 7.36 0.16
CA LEU A 152 5.31 7.10 -0.95
C LEU A 152 3.86 7.41 -0.56
N PHE A 153 3.42 7.04 0.64
CA PHE A 153 2.10 7.40 1.15
C PHE A 153 1.88 8.92 1.21
N LEU A 154 2.89 9.64 1.71
CA LEU A 154 2.80 11.10 1.87
C LEU A 154 2.81 11.85 0.52
N VAL A 155 3.71 11.44 -0.39
CA VAL A 155 3.88 12.15 -1.67
C VAL A 155 2.73 11.84 -2.64
N ASN A 156 2.31 10.57 -2.72
CA ASN A 156 1.29 10.13 -3.67
C ASN A 156 -0.13 10.25 -3.10
N GLN A 157 -0.29 10.55 -1.80
CA GLN A 157 -1.59 10.65 -1.11
C GLN A 157 -2.47 9.40 -1.32
N ILE A 158 -1.87 8.23 -1.31
CA ILE A 158 -2.53 6.92 -1.52
C ILE A 158 -2.75 6.21 -0.19
N GLY A 159 -3.77 5.37 -0.13
CA GLY A 159 -4.09 4.57 1.07
C GLY A 159 -3.51 3.17 1.06
N GLN A 160 -3.04 2.70 -0.11
CA GLN A 160 -2.53 1.35 -0.30
C GLN A 160 -1.38 1.34 -1.31
N LEU A 161 -0.41 0.45 -1.08
CA LEU A 161 0.68 0.12 -1.99
C LEU A 161 0.61 -1.36 -2.34
N ILE A 162 0.79 -1.65 -3.62
CA ILE A 162 0.94 -3.02 -4.10
C ILE A 162 2.38 -3.47 -3.87
N VAL A 163 2.55 -4.69 -3.36
CA VAL A 163 3.87 -5.31 -3.19
C VAL A 163 4.04 -6.39 -4.22
N VAL A 164 5.16 -6.32 -4.93
CA VAL A 164 5.51 -7.29 -5.97
C VAL A 164 6.79 -8.06 -5.60
N ASP A 165 6.86 -9.30 -6.05
CA ASP A 165 8.05 -10.13 -5.96
C ASP A 165 9.09 -9.76 -7.04
N SER A 166 10.19 -10.52 -7.10
CA SER A 166 11.26 -10.31 -8.09
C SER A 166 10.84 -10.61 -9.53
N ALA A 167 9.73 -11.33 -9.72
CA ALA A 167 9.16 -11.63 -11.02
C ALA A 167 8.06 -10.62 -11.42
N GLY A 168 7.78 -9.60 -10.58
CA GLY A 168 6.73 -8.61 -10.81
C GLY A 168 5.32 -9.09 -10.45
N ARG A 169 5.18 -10.26 -9.82
CA ARG A 169 3.88 -10.81 -9.43
C ARG A 169 3.46 -10.28 -8.06
N LEU A 170 2.17 -10.30 -7.80
CA LEU A 170 1.61 -9.88 -6.52
C LEU A 170 2.16 -10.70 -5.35
N ALA A 171 2.87 -10.05 -4.44
CA ALA A 171 3.38 -10.64 -3.20
C ALA A 171 2.57 -10.24 -1.97
N GLY A 172 1.88 -9.10 -2.02
CA GLY A 172 1.09 -8.57 -0.92
C GLY A 172 0.64 -7.13 -1.14
N ILE A 173 0.15 -6.52 -0.06
CA ILE A 173 -0.21 -5.10 -0.02
C ILE A 173 0.30 -4.46 1.27
N VAL A 174 0.56 -3.15 1.25
CA VAL A 174 0.74 -2.35 2.46
C VAL A 174 -0.37 -1.30 2.51
N GLN A 175 -1.22 -1.41 3.52
CA GLN A 175 -2.28 -0.43 3.79
C GLN A 175 -1.78 0.61 4.78
N LEU A 176 -1.98 1.90 4.48
CA LEU A 176 -1.54 3.02 5.32
C LEU A 176 -1.99 2.85 6.78
N ARG A 177 -3.24 2.45 7.00
CA ARG A 177 -3.78 2.25 8.36
C ARG A 177 -3.01 1.18 9.15
N LYS A 178 -2.74 0.01 8.53
CA LYS A 178 -2.00 -1.07 9.17
C LYS A 178 -0.52 -0.71 9.35
N PHE A 179 0.06 -0.03 8.37
CA PHE A 179 1.42 0.47 8.45
C PHE A 179 1.60 1.47 9.60
N ALA A 180 0.70 2.44 9.71
CA ALA A 180 0.72 3.41 10.81
C ALA A 180 0.52 2.74 12.18
N ALA A 181 -0.39 1.76 12.27
CA ALA A 181 -0.59 0.98 13.49
C ALA A 181 0.71 0.31 13.94
N ARG A 182 1.41 -0.34 13.01
CA ARG A 182 2.69 -1.01 13.27
C ARG A 182 3.80 -0.07 13.74
N LEU A 183 3.80 1.17 13.26
CA LEU A 183 4.83 2.15 13.62
C LEU A 183 4.57 2.85 14.96
N PHE A 184 3.31 3.06 15.30
CA PHE A 184 2.96 3.96 16.41
C PHE A 184 2.34 3.26 17.62
N TRP A 185 1.81 2.04 17.48
CA TRP A 185 1.07 1.35 18.53
C TRP A 185 1.55 -0.08 18.85
N GLU A 186 2.39 -0.70 18.00
CA GLU A 186 3.05 -2.00 18.23
C GLU A 186 4.58 -1.84 18.39
#